data_3d27b92efdfe1d224a92fec3c5287ebd
#
_entry.id   3d27b92efdfe1d224a92fec3c5287ebd
#
_cell.length_a   1.000
_cell.length_b   1.000
_cell.length_c   1.000
_cell.angle_alpha   90.00
_cell.angle_beta   90.00
_cell.angle_gamma   90.00
#
_symmetry.space_group_name_H-M   'P 1'
#
loop_
_entity.id
_entity.type
_entity.pdbx_description
1 polymer ?
#
loop_
_entity_poly.entity_id
_entity_poly.type
_entity_poly.pdbx_seq_one_letter_code
_entity_poly.pdbx_strand_id
1 'polypeptide(L)' 'GLLDRYDGDIKLAAAAYNAGEGAVKKYGGVPPYAETRVYVDRVEILMKRYQQALATAGVGASS' A
#
# COMPACT_ATOMS: atom_id res chain seq x y z
N GLY A 1 6.85 8.98 7.58
CA GLY A 1 6.54 8.66 6.17
C GLY A 1 5.04 8.58 5.91
N LEU A 2 4.68 8.20 4.70
CA LEU A 2 3.27 8.11 4.32
C LEU A 2 2.50 7.06 5.10
N LEU A 3 3.14 5.93 5.44
CA LEU A 3 2.48 4.92 6.25
C LEU A 3 2.11 5.44 7.63
N ASP A 4 2.96 6.28 8.22
CA ASP A 4 2.66 6.88 9.52
C ASP A 4 1.47 7.84 9.43
N ARG A 5 1.39 8.61 8.35
CA ARG A 5 0.29 9.56 8.14
C ARG A 5 -1.05 8.86 7.97
N TYR A 6 -1.05 7.67 7.40
CA TYR A 6 -2.27 6.93 7.12
C TYR A 6 -2.44 5.71 8.02
N ASP A 7 -1.80 5.73 9.19
CA ASP A 7 -1.95 4.69 10.22
C ASP A 7 -1.66 3.29 9.71
N GLY A 8 -0.68 3.18 8.82
CA GLY A 8 -0.31 1.90 8.24
C GLY A 8 -1.23 1.40 7.12
N ASP A 9 -2.15 2.23 6.66
CA ASP A 9 -3.01 1.88 5.53
C ASP A 9 -2.22 1.97 4.23
N ILE A 10 -1.83 0.80 3.71
CA ILE A 10 -1.01 0.70 2.51
C ILE A 10 -1.71 1.27 1.29
N LYS A 11 -3.02 1.06 1.18
CA LYS A 11 -3.79 1.57 0.04
C LYS A 11 -3.75 3.09 -0.02
N LEU A 12 -4.01 3.74 1.09
CA LEU A 12 -3.98 5.19 1.16
C LEU A 12 -2.58 5.75 0.96
N ALA A 13 -1.58 5.12 1.56
CA ALA A 13 -0.19 5.53 1.38
C ALA A 13 0.23 5.42 -0.08
N ALA A 14 -0.10 4.31 -0.74
CA ALA A 14 0.21 4.09 -2.14
C ALA A 14 -0.51 5.11 -3.04
N ALA A 15 -1.78 5.39 -2.75
CA ALA A 15 -2.54 6.38 -3.49
C ALA A 15 -1.94 7.78 -3.34
N ALA A 16 -1.52 8.13 -2.14
CA ALA A 16 -0.90 9.42 -1.87
C ALA A 16 0.44 9.55 -2.60
N TYR A 17 1.20 8.47 -2.65
CA TYR A 17 2.47 8.44 -3.37
C TYR A 17 2.27 8.62 -4.88
N ASN A 18 1.25 7.98 -5.45
CA ASN A 18 0.99 8.02 -6.89
C ASN A 18 0.22 9.27 -7.32
N ALA A 19 -0.86 9.61 -6.62
CA ALA A 19 -1.74 10.70 -7.02
C ALA A 19 -1.52 12.00 -6.22
N GLY A 20 -0.80 11.92 -5.11
CA GLY A 20 -0.56 13.05 -4.23
C GLY A 20 -1.52 13.10 -3.05
N GLU A 21 -1.04 13.62 -1.93
CA GLU A 21 -1.84 13.72 -0.70
C GLU A 21 -3.07 14.61 -0.90
N GLY A 22 -2.95 15.64 -1.72
CA GLY A 22 -4.07 16.53 -2.03
C GLY A 22 -5.24 15.79 -2.67
N ALA A 23 -4.95 14.87 -3.59
CA ALA A 23 -5.98 14.09 -4.24
C ALA A 23 -6.64 13.11 -3.26
N VAL A 24 -5.85 12.47 -2.41
CA VAL A 24 -6.38 11.56 -1.38
C VAL A 24 -7.31 12.33 -0.44
N LYS A 25 -6.90 13.51 -0.02
CA LYS A 25 -7.72 14.36 0.86
C LYS A 25 -9.00 14.80 0.17
N LYS A 26 -8.89 15.20 -1.10
CA LYS A 26 -10.05 15.66 -1.89
C LYS A 26 -11.13 14.59 -2.01
N TYR A 27 -10.72 13.36 -2.26
CA TYR A 27 -11.66 12.25 -2.47
C TYR A 27 -11.95 11.45 -1.20
N GLY A 28 -11.30 11.78 -0.11
CA GLY A 28 -11.51 11.06 1.15
C GLY A 28 -11.05 9.61 1.10
N GLY A 29 -10.10 9.29 0.25
CA GLY A 29 -9.59 7.95 0.06
C GLY A 29 -8.83 7.83 -1.25
N VAL A 30 -8.77 6.61 -1.80
CA VAL A 30 -8.11 6.39 -3.08
C VAL A 30 -8.86 7.14 -4.18
N PRO A 31 -8.20 8.08 -4.89
CA PRO A 31 -8.88 8.80 -5.97
C PRO A 31 -9.32 7.86 -7.10
N PRO A 32 -10.41 8.18 -7.80
CA PRO A 32 -10.93 7.31 -8.86
C PRO A 32 -10.15 7.45 -10.18
N TYR A 33 -8.84 7.59 -10.09
CA TYR A 33 -7.96 7.64 -11.26
C TYR A 33 -7.54 6.23 -11.63
N ALA A 34 -7.70 5.86 -12.89
CA ALA A 34 -7.36 4.51 -13.34
C ALA A 34 -5.91 4.14 -13.02
N GLU A 35 -4.99 5.06 -13.29
CA GLU A 35 -3.57 4.84 -13.02
C GLU A 35 -3.32 4.59 -11.52
N THR A 36 -3.92 5.40 -10.66
CA THR A 36 -3.75 5.28 -9.21
C THR A 36 -4.32 3.98 -8.70
N ARG A 37 -5.48 3.57 -9.20
CA ARG A 37 -6.12 2.32 -8.78
C ARG A 37 -5.29 1.11 -9.17
N VAL A 38 -4.74 1.10 -10.38
CA VAL A 38 -3.84 0.03 -10.82
C VAL A 38 -2.58 0.00 -9.95
N TYR A 39 -2.03 1.17 -9.66
CA TYR A 39 -0.83 1.28 -8.82
C TYR A 39 -1.10 0.72 -7.41
N VAL A 40 -2.21 1.11 -6.81
CA VAL A 40 -2.60 0.64 -5.47
C VAL A 40 -2.76 -0.88 -5.46
N ASP A 41 -3.43 -1.44 -6.47
CA ASP A 41 -3.63 -2.89 -6.57
C ASP A 41 -2.29 -3.62 -6.67
N ARG A 42 -1.36 -3.10 -7.46
CA ARG A 42 -0.03 -3.69 -7.60
C ARG A 42 0.76 -3.65 -6.31
N VAL A 43 0.69 -2.54 -5.60
CA VAL A 43 1.37 -2.41 -4.30
C VAL A 43 0.79 -3.41 -3.31
N GLU A 44 -0.53 -3.58 -3.26
CA GLU A 44 -1.15 -4.56 -2.38
C GLU A 44 -0.69 -5.98 -2.68
N ILE A 45 -0.63 -6.35 -3.96
CA ILE A 45 -0.16 -7.68 -4.37
C ILE A 45 1.28 -7.89 -3.93
N LEU A 46 2.14 -6.90 -4.17
CA LEU A 46 3.55 -6.97 -3.79
C LEU A 46 3.72 -7.10 -2.28
N MET A 47 2.93 -6.35 -1.52
CA MET A 47 3.01 -6.40 -0.06
C MET A 47 2.53 -7.74 0.48
N LYS A 48 1.48 -8.31 -0.11
CA LYS A 48 1.02 -9.65 0.28
C LYS A 48 2.10 -10.70 0.02
N ARG A 49 2.74 -10.64 -1.15
CA ARG A 49 3.83 -11.55 -1.49
C ARG A 49 4.99 -11.40 -0.53
N TYR A 50 5.33 -10.16 -0.20
CA TYR A 50 6.42 -9.87 0.72
C TYR A 50 6.11 -10.43 2.12
N GLN A 51 4.91 -10.22 2.61
CA GLN A 51 4.48 -10.72 3.90
C GLN A 51 4.48 -12.25 3.94
N GLN A 52 4.03 -12.90 2.87
CA GLN A 52 4.07 -14.36 2.76
C GLN A 52 5.49 -14.88 2.75
N ALA A 53 6.38 -14.21 2.01
CA ALA A 53 7.79 -14.59 1.96
C ALA A 53 8.45 -14.45 3.33
N LEU A 54 8.15 -13.37 4.06
CA LEU A 54 8.67 -13.16 5.41
C LEU A 54 8.14 -14.21 6.37
N ALA A 55 6.85 -14.52 6.30
CA ALA A 55 6.25 -15.54 7.15
C ALA A 55 6.89 -16.91 6.91
N THR A 56 7.09 -17.27 5.65
CA THR A 56 7.74 -18.53 5.29
C THR A 56 9.19 -18.54 5.75
N ALA A 57 9.92 -17.46 5.50
CA ALA A 57 11.32 -17.35 5.95
C ALA A 57 11.42 -17.37 7.46
N GLY A 58 10.50 -16.70 8.15
CA GLY A 58 10.47 -16.69 9.61
C GLY A 58 10.22 -18.07 10.19
N VAL A 59 9.29 -18.82 9.61
CA VAL A 59 9.02 -20.20 10.02
C VAL A 59 10.25 -21.07 9.77
N GLY A 60 10.86 -20.94 8.61
CA GLY A 60 12.08 -21.67 8.29
C GLY A 60 13.24 -21.30 9.22
N ALA A 61 13.38 -20.02 9.52
CA ALA A 61 14.42 -19.54 10.41
C ALA A 61 14.19 -19.99 11.87
N SER A 62 12.93 -20.15 12.25
CA SER A 62 12.58 -20.57 13.61
C SER A 62 12.80 -22.06 13.84
N SER A 63 12.78 -22.81 12.79
CA SER A 63 12.99 -24.24 12.88
C SER A 63 14.48 -24.59 12.75
#